data_5a2695bff318705e0eccea8a14cf0cc5
#
_entry.id   5a2695bff318705e0eccea8a14cf0cc5
#
_cell.length_a   1.000
_cell.length_b   1.000
_cell.length_c   1.000
_cell.angle_alpha   90.00
_cell.angle_beta   90.00
_cell.angle_gamma   90.00
#
_symmetry.space_group_name_H-M   'P 1'
#
loop_
_entity.id
_entity.type
_entity.pdbx_description
1 polymer ?
#
loop_
_entity_poly.entity_id
_entity_poly.type
_entity_poly.pdbx_seq_one_letter_code
_entity_poly.pdbx_strand_id
1 'polypeptide(L)'
;MRLKNKIAVVTGSGSGLGKSIAMRFADEGATAIIVDVNERNMATAVAEIEARGGKAQGYRVDVTGQRALRDFMEELVGTRGRIDILVNNAGITRYRAFGAVGPEDWDAVLGLDLKAVFFCAQAASTHMVRQQYGKIVNISSSLGTGTTPHVGSLSAGAAAPYASAKAAVIQLTQILARELGPSGINVNCVAPGFFLTPLTGAARNPQEVEEHIRVRTEAAVLKRPGKLEELANAVLFLASDESSFITGETIRVDGGRTDRM
;
A
#
# COMPACT_ATOMS: atom_id res chain seq x y z
N MET A 1 -15.14 -12.36 12.60
CA MET A 1 -14.89 -10.99 12.12
C MET A 1 -13.75 -10.39 12.92
N ARG A 2 -12.58 -10.34 12.31
CA ARG A 2 -11.29 -9.95 12.93
C ARG A 2 -11.17 -8.42 13.13
N LEU A 3 -11.94 -7.63 12.35
CA LEU A 3 -11.92 -6.17 12.37
C LEU A 3 -13.28 -5.56 12.73
N LYS A 4 -14.10 -6.28 13.49
CA LYS A 4 -15.44 -5.83 13.89
C LYS A 4 -15.38 -4.43 14.53
N ASN A 5 -16.17 -3.49 13.97
CA ASN A 5 -16.28 -2.09 14.42
C ASN A 5 -15.00 -1.26 14.31
N LYS A 6 -13.99 -1.70 13.58
CA LYS A 6 -12.78 -0.91 13.30
C LYS A 6 -13.01 0.07 12.15
N ILE A 7 -12.39 1.23 12.22
CA ILE A 7 -12.32 2.21 11.12
C ILE A 7 -10.97 2.06 10.44
N ALA A 8 -10.99 1.64 9.17
CA ALA A 8 -9.79 1.30 8.42
C ALA A 8 -9.63 2.20 7.18
N VAL A 9 -8.63 3.08 7.22
CA VAL A 9 -8.26 3.95 6.09
C VAL A 9 -7.30 3.21 5.18
N VAL A 10 -7.63 3.14 3.87
CA VAL A 10 -6.76 2.55 2.84
C VAL A 10 -6.54 3.57 1.74
N THR A 11 -5.29 4.01 1.52
CA THR A 11 -4.96 4.97 0.48
C THR A 11 -4.74 4.28 -0.87
N GLY A 12 -5.13 4.93 -1.99
CA GLY A 12 -5.07 4.35 -3.33
C GLY A 12 -5.99 3.11 -3.46
N SER A 13 -7.15 3.14 -2.82
CA SER A 13 -8.02 1.97 -2.69
C SER A 13 -9.21 1.94 -3.67
N GLY A 14 -9.22 2.79 -4.68
CA GLY A 14 -10.18 2.71 -5.77
C GLY A 14 -9.96 1.53 -6.71
N SER A 15 -8.76 0.94 -6.73
CA SER A 15 -8.41 -0.17 -7.63
C SER A 15 -7.31 -1.09 -7.07
N GLY A 16 -7.02 -2.18 -7.78
CA GLY A 16 -5.87 -3.04 -7.54
C GLY A 16 -5.76 -3.61 -6.12
N LEU A 17 -4.56 -3.57 -5.56
CA LEU A 17 -4.27 -4.10 -4.22
C LEU A 17 -5.05 -3.36 -3.13
N GLY A 18 -5.09 -2.02 -3.19
CA GLY A 18 -5.81 -1.20 -2.21
C GLY A 18 -7.29 -1.54 -2.13
N LYS A 19 -7.95 -1.71 -3.29
CA LYS A 19 -9.35 -2.12 -3.35
C LYS A 19 -9.55 -3.51 -2.74
N SER A 20 -8.69 -4.48 -3.09
CA SER A 20 -8.77 -5.84 -2.53
C SER A 20 -8.59 -5.85 -0.99
N ILE A 21 -7.66 -5.04 -0.47
CA ILE A 21 -7.45 -4.87 0.97
C ILE A 21 -8.69 -4.30 1.63
N ALA A 22 -9.25 -3.22 1.09
CA ALA A 22 -10.45 -2.57 1.64
C ALA A 22 -11.67 -3.51 1.65
N MET A 23 -11.89 -4.26 0.57
CA MET A 23 -12.95 -5.28 0.49
C MET A 23 -12.74 -6.35 1.55
N ARG A 24 -11.52 -6.88 1.70
CA ARG A 24 -11.21 -7.90 2.70
C ARG A 24 -11.41 -7.40 4.13
N PHE A 25 -11.11 -6.14 4.41
CA PHE A 25 -11.36 -5.52 5.70
C PHE A 25 -12.85 -5.37 6.00
N ALA A 26 -13.63 -4.97 5.00
CA ALA A 26 -15.09 -4.88 5.13
C ALA A 26 -15.74 -6.25 5.37
N ASP A 27 -15.28 -7.30 4.68
CA ASP A 27 -15.72 -8.68 4.91
C ASP A 27 -15.44 -9.15 6.36
N GLU A 28 -14.43 -8.55 7.03
CA GLU A 28 -14.09 -8.81 8.43
C GLU A 28 -14.72 -7.82 9.43
N GLY A 29 -15.67 -7.02 8.97
CA GLY A 29 -16.51 -6.17 9.81
C GLY A 29 -15.96 -4.78 10.10
N ALA A 30 -14.90 -4.35 9.40
CA ALA A 30 -14.46 -2.97 9.44
C ALA A 30 -15.39 -2.05 8.63
N THR A 31 -15.40 -0.76 8.95
CA THR A 31 -15.81 0.28 8.02
C THR A 31 -14.59 0.67 7.19
N ALA A 32 -14.59 0.32 5.91
CA ALA A 32 -13.50 0.61 4.98
C ALA A 32 -13.61 2.06 4.48
N ILE A 33 -12.60 2.86 4.75
CA ILE A 33 -12.49 4.23 4.24
C ILE A 33 -11.63 4.20 2.98
N ILE A 34 -12.30 4.36 1.84
CA ILE A 34 -11.71 4.32 0.50
C ILE A 34 -11.16 5.70 0.17
N VAL A 35 -9.84 5.83 0.11
CA VAL A 35 -9.17 7.09 -0.23
C VAL A 35 -8.50 6.98 -1.58
N ASP A 36 -8.95 7.77 -2.55
CA ASP A 36 -8.39 7.78 -3.90
C ASP A 36 -8.56 9.17 -4.55
N VAL A 37 -7.75 9.47 -5.54
CA VAL A 37 -7.91 10.68 -6.37
C VAL A 37 -8.92 10.47 -7.51
N ASN A 38 -9.16 9.21 -7.89
CA ASN A 38 -10.09 8.83 -8.95
C ASN A 38 -11.49 8.56 -8.37
N GLU A 39 -12.38 9.54 -8.49
CA GLU A 39 -13.75 9.46 -7.97
C GLU A 39 -14.54 8.26 -8.49
N ARG A 40 -14.40 7.94 -9.78
CA ARG A 40 -15.15 6.82 -10.41
C ARG A 40 -14.71 5.48 -9.82
N ASN A 41 -13.40 5.26 -9.71
CA ASN A 41 -12.87 4.03 -9.13
C ASN A 41 -13.26 3.90 -7.65
N MET A 42 -13.18 5.01 -6.90
CA MET A 42 -13.59 5.09 -5.50
C MET A 42 -15.07 4.74 -5.33
N ALA A 43 -15.96 5.37 -6.10
CA ALA A 43 -17.40 5.09 -6.05
C ALA A 43 -17.70 3.62 -6.40
N THR A 44 -17.01 3.07 -7.40
CA THR A 44 -17.14 1.65 -7.77
C THR A 44 -16.70 0.74 -6.61
N ALA A 45 -15.57 1.03 -5.95
CA ALA A 45 -15.09 0.22 -4.83
C ALA A 45 -16.07 0.26 -3.64
N VAL A 46 -16.63 1.43 -3.33
CA VAL A 46 -17.66 1.58 -2.27
C VAL A 46 -18.88 0.74 -2.61
N ALA A 47 -19.43 0.89 -3.82
CA ALA A 47 -20.63 0.16 -4.24
C ALA A 47 -20.44 -1.36 -4.22
N GLU A 48 -19.28 -1.86 -4.64
CA GLU A 48 -18.95 -3.30 -4.59
C GLU A 48 -18.87 -3.83 -3.15
N ILE A 49 -18.32 -3.05 -2.20
CA ILE A 49 -18.28 -3.42 -0.79
C ILE A 49 -19.68 -3.47 -0.20
N GLU A 50 -20.50 -2.45 -0.47
CA GLU A 50 -21.89 -2.38 0.03
C GLU A 50 -22.77 -3.48 -0.54
N ALA A 51 -22.61 -3.81 -1.83
CA ALA A 51 -23.32 -4.92 -2.48
C ALA A 51 -23.02 -6.28 -1.83
N ARG A 52 -21.89 -6.42 -1.13
CA ARG A 52 -21.51 -7.60 -0.35
C ARG A 52 -21.94 -7.53 1.11
N GLY A 53 -22.69 -6.49 1.49
CA GLY A 53 -23.14 -6.26 2.87
C GLY A 53 -22.06 -5.68 3.79
N GLY A 54 -20.93 -5.25 3.26
CA GLY A 54 -19.87 -4.55 3.98
C GLY A 54 -20.19 -3.06 4.19
N LYS A 55 -19.37 -2.37 4.96
CA LYS A 55 -19.48 -0.93 5.20
C LYS A 55 -18.29 -0.20 4.56
N ALA A 56 -18.57 0.79 3.73
CA ALA A 56 -17.53 1.60 3.12
C ALA A 56 -17.94 3.08 3.03
N GLN A 57 -16.95 3.96 2.94
CA GLN A 57 -17.15 5.36 2.63
C GLN A 57 -15.97 5.87 1.80
N GLY A 58 -16.25 6.63 0.74
CA GLY A 58 -15.25 7.18 -0.15
C GLY A 58 -14.88 8.61 0.22
N TYR A 59 -13.58 8.93 0.14
CA TYR A 59 -13.04 10.27 0.25
C TYR A 59 -12.06 10.54 -0.89
N ARG A 60 -12.32 11.58 -1.67
CA ARG A 60 -11.40 12.05 -2.68
C ARG A 60 -10.31 12.90 -2.04
N VAL A 61 -9.13 12.32 -1.86
CA VAL A 61 -7.98 13.01 -1.26
C VAL A 61 -6.71 12.70 -2.05
N ASP A 62 -6.01 13.75 -2.45
CA ASP A 62 -4.62 13.64 -2.88
C ASP A 62 -3.73 13.61 -1.63
N VAL A 63 -3.20 12.44 -1.30
CA VAL A 63 -2.37 12.23 -0.11
C VAL A 63 -1.01 12.94 -0.18
N THR A 64 -0.62 13.49 -1.33
CA THR A 64 0.57 14.35 -1.46
C THR A 64 0.34 15.75 -0.91
N GLY A 65 -0.91 16.19 -0.83
CA GLY A 65 -1.35 17.47 -0.29
C GLY A 65 -1.50 17.45 1.23
N GLN A 66 -0.47 17.88 1.96
CA GLN A 66 -0.42 17.78 3.44
C GLN A 66 -1.62 18.44 4.16
N ARG A 67 -2.12 19.57 3.62
CA ARG A 67 -3.29 20.25 4.22
C ARG A 67 -4.54 19.40 4.02
N ALA A 68 -4.84 19.02 2.78
CA ALA A 68 -6.00 18.19 2.47
C ALA A 68 -6.00 16.86 3.25
N LEU A 69 -4.82 16.27 3.43
CA LEU A 69 -4.65 15.06 4.23
C LEU A 69 -5.00 15.29 5.71
N ARG A 70 -4.52 16.37 6.32
CA ARG A 70 -4.87 16.69 7.72
C ARG A 70 -6.36 16.98 7.87
N ASP A 71 -6.91 17.83 7.00
CA ASP A 71 -8.33 18.20 7.03
C ASP A 71 -9.21 16.93 6.89
N PHE A 72 -8.85 16.00 6.01
CA PHE A 72 -9.51 14.69 5.87
C PHE A 72 -9.45 13.85 7.16
N MET A 73 -8.28 13.72 7.80
CA MET A 73 -8.16 12.92 9.02
C MET A 73 -8.95 13.52 10.18
N GLU A 74 -8.96 14.85 10.32
CA GLU A 74 -9.78 15.56 11.32
C GLU A 74 -11.28 15.37 11.07
N GLU A 75 -11.75 15.50 9.82
CA GLU A 75 -13.14 15.26 9.45
C GLU A 75 -13.54 13.81 9.75
N LEU A 76 -12.69 12.84 9.38
CA LEU A 76 -12.95 11.44 9.64
C LEU A 76 -13.10 11.14 11.12
N VAL A 77 -12.20 11.67 11.95
CA VAL A 77 -12.30 11.50 13.41
C VAL A 77 -13.50 12.25 13.97
N GLY A 78 -13.80 13.44 13.48
CA GLY A 78 -15.00 14.18 13.87
C GLY A 78 -16.29 13.41 13.61
N THR A 79 -16.36 12.63 12.54
CA THR A 79 -17.56 11.89 12.13
C THR A 79 -17.60 10.45 12.65
N ARG A 80 -16.45 9.77 12.78
CA ARG A 80 -16.34 8.36 13.17
C ARG A 80 -15.80 8.14 14.58
N GLY A 81 -15.28 9.18 15.22
CA GLY A 81 -14.74 9.17 16.57
C GLY A 81 -13.34 8.55 16.69
N ARG A 82 -12.84 7.84 15.64
CA ARG A 82 -11.59 7.10 15.72
C ARG A 82 -11.00 6.74 14.35
N ILE A 83 -9.71 6.42 14.35
CA ILE A 83 -9.01 5.73 13.25
C ILE A 83 -8.26 4.55 13.88
N ASP A 84 -8.60 3.32 13.52
CA ASP A 84 -7.96 2.12 14.06
C ASP A 84 -6.81 1.62 13.20
N ILE A 85 -6.99 1.70 11.88
CA ILE A 85 -6.10 1.10 10.91
C ILE A 85 -5.81 2.13 9.82
N LEU A 86 -4.53 2.25 9.46
CA LEU A 86 -4.07 2.95 8.27
C LEU A 86 -3.29 1.98 7.38
N VAL A 87 -3.68 1.87 6.12
CA VAL A 87 -2.88 1.18 5.09
C VAL A 87 -2.37 2.21 4.09
N ASN A 88 -1.08 2.45 4.10
CA ASN A 88 -0.38 3.27 3.12
C ASN A 88 -0.10 2.45 1.87
N ASN A 89 -1.06 2.44 0.93
CA ASN A 89 -0.98 1.67 -0.30
C ASN A 89 -0.85 2.53 -1.56
N ALA A 90 -1.28 3.79 -1.54
CA ALA A 90 -1.14 4.69 -2.69
C ALA A 90 0.31 4.71 -3.21
N GLY A 91 0.47 4.63 -4.52
CA GLY A 91 1.79 4.62 -5.15
C GLY A 91 1.71 4.68 -6.67
N ILE A 92 2.80 5.10 -7.30
CA ILE A 92 2.97 5.15 -8.75
C ILE A 92 4.30 4.55 -9.15
N THR A 93 4.40 4.18 -10.42
CA THR A 93 5.67 3.83 -11.06
C THR A 93 5.91 4.72 -12.27
N ARG A 94 7.13 5.14 -12.45
CA ARG A 94 7.61 5.85 -13.64
C ARG A 94 8.78 5.08 -14.20
N TYR A 95 8.51 4.19 -15.16
CA TYR A 95 9.57 3.43 -15.81
C TYR A 95 10.20 4.27 -16.91
N ARG A 96 11.50 4.53 -16.81
CA ARG A 96 12.34 5.21 -17.79
C ARG A 96 13.65 4.46 -17.94
N ALA A 97 14.29 4.52 -19.11
CA ALA A 97 15.68 4.09 -19.19
C ALA A 97 16.51 4.85 -18.14
N PHE A 98 17.50 4.22 -17.53
CA PHE A 98 18.26 4.80 -16.42
C PHE A 98 18.79 6.22 -16.72
N GLY A 99 19.36 6.42 -17.88
CA GLY A 99 19.89 7.74 -18.32
C GLY A 99 18.82 8.77 -18.70
N ALA A 100 17.53 8.38 -18.73
CA ALA A 100 16.41 9.26 -19.06
C ALA A 100 15.51 9.58 -17.85
N VAL A 101 15.86 9.10 -16.66
CA VAL A 101 15.15 9.47 -15.42
C VAL A 101 15.47 10.93 -15.11
N GLY A 102 14.44 11.78 -15.17
CA GLY A 102 14.55 13.20 -14.83
C GLY A 102 14.13 13.51 -13.39
N PRO A 103 14.45 14.71 -12.88
CA PRO A 103 14.02 15.16 -11.56
C PRO A 103 12.51 15.07 -11.33
N GLU A 104 11.71 15.38 -12.35
CA GLU A 104 10.24 15.31 -12.27
C GLU A 104 9.73 13.88 -12.03
N ASP A 105 10.29 12.86 -12.69
CA ASP A 105 9.93 11.47 -12.47
C ASP A 105 10.36 11.02 -11.07
N TRP A 106 11.54 11.45 -10.63
CA TRP A 106 12.07 11.20 -9.29
C TRP A 106 11.17 11.81 -8.22
N ASP A 107 10.90 13.10 -8.30
CA ASP A 107 10.13 13.85 -7.30
C ASP A 107 8.68 13.36 -7.22
N ALA A 108 8.05 13.04 -8.36
CA ALA A 108 6.69 12.50 -8.37
C ALA A 108 6.61 11.15 -7.63
N VAL A 109 7.58 10.25 -7.88
CA VAL A 109 7.60 8.94 -7.22
C VAL A 109 7.91 9.08 -5.74
N LEU A 110 8.97 9.78 -5.35
CA LEU A 110 9.30 9.96 -3.93
C LEU A 110 8.23 10.77 -3.20
N GLY A 111 7.58 11.71 -3.87
CA GLY A 111 6.47 12.50 -3.33
C GLY A 111 5.31 11.64 -2.87
N LEU A 112 4.90 10.68 -3.69
CA LEU A 112 3.77 9.81 -3.35
C LEU A 112 4.20 8.56 -2.58
N ASP A 113 5.24 7.84 -3.05
CA ASP A 113 5.59 6.51 -2.55
C ASP A 113 6.42 6.52 -1.25
N LEU A 114 6.90 7.69 -0.81
CA LEU A 114 7.65 7.86 0.43
C LEU A 114 7.14 9.02 1.28
N LYS A 115 7.16 10.26 0.73
CA LYS A 115 6.80 11.45 1.51
C LYS A 115 5.35 11.40 1.99
N ALA A 116 4.41 11.01 1.12
CA ALA A 116 3.01 10.87 1.50
C ALA A 116 2.81 9.76 2.55
N VAL A 117 3.55 8.64 2.46
CA VAL A 117 3.51 7.56 3.48
C VAL A 117 3.85 8.10 4.87
N PHE A 118 4.91 8.91 4.97
CA PHE A 118 5.29 9.55 6.23
C PHE A 118 4.18 10.45 6.78
N PHE A 119 3.64 11.35 5.95
CA PHE A 119 2.64 12.32 6.42
C PHE A 119 1.27 11.68 6.69
N CYS A 120 0.88 10.63 5.98
CA CYS A 120 -0.31 9.83 6.31
C CYS A 120 -0.15 9.16 7.68
N ALA A 121 1.01 8.54 7.93
CA ALA A 121 1.30 7.94 9.23
C ALA A 121 1.30 8.97 10.35
N GLN A 122 1.93 10.16 10.14
CA GLN A 122 1.95 11.24 11.11
C GLN A 122 0.54 11.76 11.43
N ALA A 123 -0.28 12.01 10.41
CA ALA A 123 -1.64 12.51 10.61
C ALA A 123 -2.52 11.50 11.35
N ALA A 124 -2.50 10.22 10.96
CA ALA A 124 -3.27 9.18 11.64
C ALA A 124 -2.78 8.91 13.06
N SER A 125 -1.46 8.87 13.27
CA SER A 125 -0.88 8.58 14.59
C SER A 125 -1.21 9.63 15.64
N THR A 126 -1.44 10.88 15.27
CA THR A 126 -1.91 11.93 16.19
C THR A 126 -3.20 11.53 16.92
N HIS A 127 -4.11 10.83 16.23
CA HIS A 127 -5.35 10.32 16.81
C HIS A 127 -5.14 8.97 17.49
N MET A 128 -4.38 8.06 16.87
CA MET A 128 -4.09 6.74 17.42
C MET A 128 -3.36 6.80 18.77
N VAL A 129 -2.44 7.78 18.98
CA VAL A 129 -1.76 8.01 20.26
C VAL A 129 -2.77 8.36 21.36
N ARG A 130 -3.75 9.22 21.08
CA ARG A 130 -4.81 9.53 22.05
C ARG A 130 -5.69 8.33 22.37
N GLN A 131 -5.86 7.42 21.42
CA GLN A 131 -6.63 6.18 21.56
C GLN A 131 -5.86 5.08 22.28
N GLN A 132 -4.51 5.20 22.42
CA GLN A 132 -3.60 4.13 22.86
C GLN A 132 -3.79 2.82 22.07
N TYR A 133 -4.09 2.98 20.79
CA TYR A 133 -4.33 1.88 19.85
C TYR A 133 -4.19 2.35 18.42
N GLY A 134 -3.54 1.55 17.60
CA GLY A 134 -3.46 1.76 16.16
C GLY A 134 -2.69 0.64 15.45
N LYS A 135 -3.05 0.44 14.18
CA LYS A 135 -2.33 -0.46 13.26
C LYS A 135 -1.99 0.30 11.99
N ILE A 136 -0.72 0.43 11.68
CA ILE A 136 -0.24 1.04 10.44
C ILE A 136 0.43 -0.05 9.61
N VAL A 137 -0.04 -0.26 8.39
CA VAL A 137 0.56 -1.19 7.44
C VAL A 137 1.02 -0.43 6.20
N ASN A 138 2.32 -0.36 5.99
CA ASN A 138 2.91 0.26 4.83
C ASN A 138 3.08 -0.76 3.70
N ILE A 139 2.70 -0.39 2.47
CA ILE A 139 2.93 -1.23 1.30
C ILE A 139 4.22 -0.79 0.60
N SER A 140 5.25 -1.61 0.78
CA SER A 140 6.51 -1.50 0.07
C SER A 140 6.45 -2.24 -1.28
N SER A 141 7.50 -2.93 -1.63
CA SER A 141 7.62 -3.78 -2.83
C SER A 141 8.77 -4.77 -2.65
N SER A 142 8.72 -5.87 -3.36
CA SER A 142 9.91 -6.73 -3.53
C SER A 142 11.08 -6.00 -4.17
N LEU A 143 10.85 -4.89 -4.88
CA LEU A 143 11.90 -4.00 -5.38
C LEU A 143 12.56 -3.16 -4.26
N GLY A 144 11.91 -2.98 -3.13
CA GLY A 144 12.50 -2.37 -1.94
C GLY A 144 13.42 -3.33 -1.17
N THR A 145 13.38 -4.63 -1.44
CA THR A 145 14.21 -5.66 -0.80
C THR A 145 15.25 -6.27 -1.72
N GLY A 146 15.32 -5.85 -2.98
CA GLY A 146 16.25 -6.35 -3.99
C GLY A 146 15.97 -5.76 -5.35
N THR A 147 16.77 -6.11 -6.34
CA THR A 147 16.63 -5.64 -7.73
C THR A 147 15.99 -6.71 -8.62
N THR A 148 15.65 -6.35 -9.83
CA THR A 148 15.20 -7.30 -10.85
C THR A 148 16.15 -7.29 -12.03
N PRO A 149 16.32 -8.43 -12.72
CA PRO A 149 17.01 -8.45 -13.99
C PRO A 149 16.30 -7.57 -15.04
N HIS A 150 16.96 -7.32 -16.13
CA HIS A 150 16.39 -6.66 -17.29
C HIS A 150 15.13 -7.37 -17.79
N VAL A 151 14.10 -6.61 -18.14
CA VAL A 151 12.90 -7.11 -18.79
C VAL A 151 12.68 -6.31 -20.06
N GLY A 152 12.85 -6.95 -21.22
CA GLY A 152 12.76 -6.28 -22.51
C GLY A 152 13.77 -5.13 -22.65
N SER A 153 13.32 -3.95 -23.06
CA SER A 153 14.14 -2.75 -23.23
C SER A 153 14.45 -2.02 -21.92
N LEU A 154 13.83 -2.43 -20.79
CA LEU A 154 13.97 -1.75 -19.50
C LEU A 154 15.09 -2.37 -18.67
N SER A 155 16.13 -1.59 -18.40
CA SER A 155 17.20 -1.97 -17.47
C SER A 155 16.71 -2.04 -16.02
N ALA A 156 17.47 -2.72 -15.16
CA ALA A 156 17.20 -2.74 -13.71
C ALA A 156 17.07 -1.32 -13.12
N GLY A 157 17.81 -0.36 -13.66
CA GLY A 157 17.75 1.06 -13.24
C GLY A 157 16.48 1.80 -13.65
N ALA A 158 15.65 1.24 -14.53
CA ALA A 158 14.41 1.89 -14.97
C ALA A 158 13.37 2.09 -13.84
N ALA A 159 13.50 1.34 -12.76
CA ALA A 159 12.65 1.46 -11.56
C ALA A 159 13.38 2.15 -10.39
N ALA A 160 14.53 2.78 -10.60
CA ALA A 160 15.37 3.30 -9.51
C ALA A 160 14.62 4.23 -8.53
N PRO A 161 13.84 5.24 -8.96
CA PRO A 161 13.09 6.07 -8.01
C PRO A 161 12.13 5.26 -7.16
N TYR A 162 11.38 4.36 -7.80
CA TYR A 162 10.40 3.51 -7.12
C TYR A 162 11.06 2.53 -6.14
N ALA A 163 12.09 1.82 -6.56
CA ALA A 163 12.82 0.88 -5.71
C ALA A 163 13.44 1.60 -4.49
N SER A 164 14.03 2.78 -4.71
CA SER A 164 14.59 3.62 -3.65
C SER A 164 13.51 4.05 -2.64
N ALA A 165 12.37 4.55 -3.13
CA ALA A 165 11.25 4.93 -2.26
C ALA A 165 10.74 3.72 -1.45
N LYS A 166 10.55 2.55 -2.09
CA LYS A 166 10.04 1.34 -1.42
C LYS A 166 11.05 0.73 -0.44
N ALA A 167 12.35 0.87 -0.67
CA ALA A 167 13.39 0.54 0.32
C ALA A 167 13.33 1.49 1.53
N ALA A 168 13.19 2.79 1.28
CA ALA A 168 13.05 3.79 2.33
C ALA A 168 11.79 3.57 3.19
N VAL A 169 10.66 3.12 2.61
CA VAL A 169 9.44 2.77 3.35
C VAL A 169 9.69 1.63 4.36
N ILE A 170 10.55 0.66 4.04
CA ILE A 170 10.91 -0.43 4.96
C ILE A 170 11.63 0.16 6.18
N GLN A 171 12.62 1.01 5.97
CA GLN A 171 13.34 1.67 7.06
C GLN A 171 12.44 2.63 7.85
N LEU A 172 11.58 3.39 7.17
CA LEU A 172 10.58 4.26 7.80
C LEU A 172 9.65 3.47 8.73
N THR A 173 9.23 2.27 8.31
CA THR A 173 8.40 1.38 9.13
C THR A 173 9.06 1.05 10.47
N GLN A 174 10.35 0.73 10.46
CA GLN A 174 11.10 0.42 11.70
C GLN A 174 11.23 1.65 12.62
N ILE A 175 11.47 2.83 12.05
CA ILE A 175 11.52 4.09 12.80
C ILE A 175 10.18 4.38 13.47
N LEU A 176 9.09 4.32 12.70
CA LEU A 176 7.74 4.57 13.21
C LEU A 176 7.31 3.53 14.24
N ALA A 177 7.71 2.26 14.09
CA ALA A 177 7.44 1.22 15.07
C ALA A 177 8.08 1.53 16.44
N ARG A 178 9.31 2.03 16.45
CA ARG A 178 10.01 2.45 17.68
C ARG A 178 9.37 3.68 18.31
N GLU A 179 8.98 4.67 17.50
CA GLU A 179 8.39 5.92 17.96
C GLU A 179 6.98 5.71 18.53
N LEU A 180 6.16 4.92 17.85
CA LEU A 180 4.74 4.79 18.16
C LEU A 180 4.40 3.59 19.03
N GLY A 181 5.28 2.61 19.14
CA GLY A 181 5.09 1.39 19.94
C GLY A 181 4.72 1.65 21.40
N PRO A 182 5.39 2.58 22.13
CA PRO A 182 5.02 2.93 23.51
C PRO A 182 3.57 3.42 23.69
N SER A 183 2.94 3.88 22.60
CA SER A 183 1.52 4.30 22.58
C SER A 183 0.55 3.19 22.13
N GLY A 184 1.00 1.92 22.10
CA GLY A 184 0.16 0.79 21.69
C GLY A 184 -0.12 0.72 20.18
N ILE A 185 0.73 1.32 19.36
CA ILE A 185 0.56 1.33 17.89
C ILE A 185 1.57 0.37 17.25
N ASN A 186 1.07 -0.61 16.50
CA ASN A 186 1.93 -1.47 15.68
C ASN A 186 2.12 -0.84 14.30
N VAL A 187 3.35 -0.80 13.83
CA VAL A 187 3.69 -0.34 12.47
C VAL A 187 4.48 -1.43 11.76
N ASN A 188 3.90 -1.98 10.70
CA ASN A 188 4.51 -3.05 9.93
C ASN A 188 4.47 -2.74 8.42
N CYS A 189 5.19 -3.53 7.66
CA CYS A 189 5.30 -3.40 6.22
C CYS A 189 4.94 -4.71 5.52
N VAL A 190 4.30 -4.61 4.37
CA VAL A 190 4.16 -5.72 3.42
C VAL A 190 4.92 -5.35 2.15
N ALA A 191 5.73 -6.29 1.65
CA ALA A 191 6.48 -6.14 0.40
C ALA A 191 5.93 -7.11 -0.66
N PRO A 192 5.01 -6.64 -1.53
CA PRO A 192 4.43 -7.45 -2.59
C PRO A 192 5.46 -7.85 -3.64
N GLY A 193 5.35 -9.06 -4.14
CA GLY A 193 6.01 -9.52 -5.35
C GLY A 193 5.28 -9.08 -6.61
N PHE A 194 5.01 -10.05 -7.48
CA PHE A 194 4.32 -9.80 -8.74
C PHE A 194 2.82 -10.10 -8.64
N PHE A 195 2.01 -9.07 -8.84
CA PHE A 195 0.55 -9.12 -8.87
C PHE A 195 0.04 -8.42 -10.12
N LEU A 196 -0.99 -8.98 -10.76
CA LEU A 196 -1.64 -8.34 -11.91
C LEU A 196 -2.58 -7.23 -11.41
N THR A 197 -2.19 -5.99 -11.66
CA THR A 197 -2.92 -4.77 -11.26
C THR A 197 -2.88 -3.75 -12.39
N PRO A 198 -3.70 -2.70 -12.36
CA PRO A 198 -3.57 -1.59 -13.32
C PRO A 198 -2.16 -0.98 -13.37
N LEU A 199 -1.47 -0.94 -12.23
CA LEU A 199 -0.09 -0.45 -12.15
C LEU A 199 0.90 -1.33 -12.95
N THR A 200 0.67 -2.62 -13.05
CA THR A 200 1.52 -3.57 -13.77
C THR A 200 1.54 -3.32 -15.27
N GLY A 201 0.40 -2.93 -15.85
CA GLY A 201 0.25 -2.59 -17.28
C GLY A 201 0.59 -1.14 -17.62
N ALA A 202 0.80 -0.28 -16.61
CA ALA A 202 1.05 1.14 -16.85
C ALA A 202 2.34 1.35 -17.65
N ALA A 203 2.26 2.19 -18.68
CA ALA A 203 3.38 2.61 -19.54
C ALA A 203 4.09 1.47 -20.33
N ARG A 204 3.40 0.37 -20.64
CA ARG A 204 3.94 -0.74 -21.45
C ARG A 204 3.04 -1.04 -22.65
N ASN A 205 3.64 -1.44 -23.76
CA ASN A 205 2.90 -2.04 -24.87
C ASN A 205 2.51 -3.51 -24.52
N PRO A 206 1.56 -4.14 -25.27
CA PRO A 206 1.09 -5.49 -24.95
C PRO A 206 2.19 -6.56 -24.90
N GLN A 207 3.19 -6.49 -25.80
CA GLN A 207 4.30 -7.45 -25.84
C GLN A 207 5.22 -7.29 -24.63
N GLU A 208 5.51 -6.06 -24.22
CA GLU A 208 6.28 -5.77 -22.99
C GLU A 208 5.52 -6.21 -21.74
N VAL A 209 4.20 -6.14 -21.73
CA VAL A 209 3.38 -6.64 -20.62
C VAL A 209 3.50 -8.16 -20.54
N GLU A 210 3.36 -8.87 -21.66
CA GLU A 210 3.46 -10.34 -21.71
C GLU A 210 4.83 -10.82 -21.25
N GLU A 211 5.90 -10.23 -21.78
CA GLU A 211 7.27 -10.56 -21.38
C GLU A 211 7.52 -10.25 -19.88
N HIS A 212 7.00 -9.14 -19.39
CA HIS A 212 7.10 -8.80 -17.98
C HIS A 212 6.39 -9.85 -17.10
N ILE A 213 5.19 -10.27 -17.49
CA ILE A 213 4.45 -11.34 -16.80
C ILE A 213 5.28 -12.63 -16.78
N ARG A 214 5.82 -13.03 -17.92
CA ARG A 214 6.63 -14.25 -18.05
C ARG A 214 7.84 -14.23 -17.13
N VAL A 215 8.68 -13.20 -17.25
CA VAL A 215 9.93 -13.09 -16.47
C VAL A 215 9.65 -13.03 -14.97
N ARG A 216 8.64 -12.28 -14.57
CA ARG A 216 8.29 -12.14 -13.14
C ARG A 216 7.67 -13.39 -12.56
N THR A 217 6.93 -14.15 -13.36
CA THR A 217 6.35 -15.43 -12.97
C THR A 217 7.44 -16.49 -12.82
N GLU A 218 8.39 -16.54 -13.77
CA GLU A 218 9.52 -17.46 -13.72
C GLU A 218 10.44 -17.21 -12.53
N ALA A 219 10.58 -15.96 -12.10
CA ALA A 219 11.38 -15.58 -10.94
C ALA A 219 10.74 -15.97 -9.58
N ALA A 220 9.46 -16.31 -9.54
CA ALA A 220 8.81 -16.80 -8.33
C ALA A 220 8.93 -18.31 -8.19
N VAL A 221 9.19 -18.82 -6.98
CA VAL A 221 9.19 -20.28 -6.70
C VAL A 221 7.83 -20.90 -7.00
N LEU A 222 6.73 -20.18 -6.67
CA LEU A 222 5.37 -20.64 -6.93
C LEU A 222 4.95 -20.56 -8.40
N LYS A 223 5.78 -20.05 -9.31
CA LYS A 223 5.58 -20.03 -10.77
C LYS A 223 4.24 -19.46 -11.24
N ARG A 224 3.71 -18.48 -10.52
CA ARG A 224 2.49 -17.76 -10.88
C ARG A 224 2.48 -16.34 -10.29
N PRO A 225 1.67 -15.42 -10.85
CA PRO A 225 1.34 -14.17 -10.17
C PRO A 225 0.61 -14.44 -8.85
N GLY A 226 0.76 -13.55 -7.88
CA GLY A 226 -0.07 -13.54 -6.68
C GLY A 226 -1.51 -13.14 -7.00
N LYS A 227 -2.49 -13.73 -6.28
CA LYS A 227 -3.88 -13.27 -6.28
C LYS A 227 -4.00 -12.08 -5.32
N LEU A 228 -4.82 -11.09 -5.66
CA LEU A 228 -4.96 -9.87 -4.83
C LEU A 228 -5.40 -10.20 -3.40
N GLU A 229 -6.23 -11.24 -3.23
CA GLU A 229 -6.70 -11.71 -1.93
C GLU A 229 -5.57 -12.30 -1.07
N GLU A 230 -4.53 -12.90 -1.68
CA GLU A 230 -3.39 -13.45 -0.93
C GLU A 230 -2.61 -12.32 -0.24
N LEU A 231 -2.45 -11.18 -0.91
CA LEU A 231 -1.87 -9.99 -0.30
C LEU A 231 -2.80 -9.40 0.77
N ALA A 232 -4.08 -9.24 0.44
CA ALA A 232 -5.07 -8.67 1.35
C ALA A 232 -5.16 -9.46 2.66
N ASN A 233 -4.98 -10.79 2.63
CA ASN A 233 -4.94 -11.64 3.82
C ASN A 233 -3.71 -11.36 4.71
N ALA A 234 -2.54 -11.13 4.12
CA ALA A 234 -1.34 -10.75 4.88
C ALA A 234 -1.49 -9.38 5.54
N VAL A 235 -2.06 -8.41 4.80
CA VAL A 235 -2.36 -7.08 5.34
C VAL A 235 -3.41 -7.15 6.44
N LEU A 236 -4.46 -7.96 6.27
CA LEU A 236 -5.47 -8.21 7.29
C LEU A 236 -4.86 -8.78 8.58
N PHE A 237 -3.97 -9.75 8.48
CA PHE A 237 -3.27 -10.30 9.64
C PHE A 237 -2.54 -9.20 10.41
N LEU A 238 -1.74 -8.37 9.72
CA LEU A 238 -0.99 -7.27 10.35
C LEU A 238 -1.88 -6.13 10.87
N ALA A 239 -3.07 -5.95 10.30
CA ALA A 239 -4.06 -4.97 10.73
C ALA A 239 -4.94 -5.45 11.89
N SER A 240 -4.90 -6.73 12.24
CA SER A 240 -5.71 -7.33 13.31
C SER A 240 -4.94 -7.44 14.63
N ASP A 241 -5.67 -7.76 15.71
CA ASP A 241 -5.06 -7.98 17.04
C ASP A 241 -4.30 -9.31 17.13
N GLU A 242 -4.41 -10.20 16.13
CA GLU A 242 -3.61 -11.43 16.04
C GLU A 242 -2.12 -11.15 15.87
N SER A 243 -1.76 -9.97 15.35
CA SER A 243 -0.38 -9.49 15.22
C SER A 243 0.03 -8.48 16.31
N SER A 244 -0.64 -8.49 17.47
CA SER A 244 -0.44 -7.48 18.51
C SER A 244 1.00 -7.39 19.05
N PHE A 245 1.79 -8.47 18.94
CA PHE A 245 3.20 -8.49 19.35
C PHE A 245 4.19 -8.41 18.17
N ILE A 246 3.71 -8.01 16.97
CA ILE A 246 4.52 -7.83 15.77
C ILE A 246 4.55 -6.34 15.45
N THR A 247 5.74 -5.73 15.45
CA THR A 247 5.95 -4.34 15.04
C THR A 247 7.36 -4.15 14.47
N GLY A 248 7.50 -3.28 13.48
CA GLY A 248 8.76 -3.04 12.77
C GLY A 248 9.12 -4.07 11.70
N GLU A 249 8.24 -5.06 11.46
CA GLU A 249 8.50 -6.16 10.56
C GLU A 249 8.08 -5.89 9.11
N THR A 250 8.78 -6.56 8.19
CA THR A 250 8.44 -6.56 6.77
C THR A 250 8.14 -7.98 6.31
N ILE A 251 6.86 -8.23 6.01
CA ILE A 251 6.42 -9.51 5.45
C ILE A 251 6.48 -9.43 3.91
N ARG A 252 7.22 -10.35 3.30
CA ARG A 252 7.24 -10.50 1.85
C ARG A 252 6.12 -11.42 1.40
N VAL A 253 5.32 -10.95 0.43
CA VAL A 253 4.25 -11.71 -0.20
C VAL A 253 4.58 -11.77 -1.69
N ASP A 254 5.54 -12.62 -2.06
CA ASP A 254 6.20 -12.58 -3.37
C ASP A 254 6.34 -13.95 -4.06
N GLY A 255 5.70 -14.97 -3.51
CA GLY A 255 5.75 -16.34 -4.07
C GLY A 255 7.14 -16.98 -3.99
N GLY A 256 8.01 -16.52 -3.08
CA GLY A 256 9.39 -17.01 -2.95
C GLY A 256 10.27 -16.53 -4.10
N ARG A 257 10.33 -15.22 -4.29
CA ARG A 257 11.11 -14.62 -5.37
C ARG A 257 12.60 -14.95 -5.27
N THR A 258 13.17 -15.47 -6.36
CA THR A 258 14.56 -15.98 -6.43
C THR A 258 15.56 -15.02 -7.07
N ASP A 259 15.08 -14.00 -7.79
CA ASP A 259 15.87 -13.00 -8.51
C ASP A 259 16.36 -11.84 -7.63
N ARG A 260 16.65 -12.14 -6.36
CA ARG A 260 17.24 -11.18 -5.41
C ARG A 260 18.75 -11.20 -5.52
N MET A 261 19.32 -10.05 -5.63
CA MET A 261 20.74 -9.86 -5.41
C MET A 261 20.98 -9.06 -4.16
#